data_319b181731dd86d27d294ea6f54fa1d2
#
_entry.id   319b181731dd86d27d294ea6f54fa1d2
#
_cell.length_a   1.000
_cell.length_b   1.000
_cell.length_c   1.000
_cell.angle_alpha   90.00
_cell.angle_beta   90.00
_cell.angle_gamma   90.00
#
_symmetry.space_group_name_H-M   'P 1'
#
loop_
_entity.id
_entity.type
_entity.pdbx_description
1 polymer ?
#
loop_
_entity_poly.entity_id
_entity_poly.type
_entity_poly.pdbx_seq_one_letter_code
_entity_poly.pdbx_strand_id
1 'polypeptide(L)'
;MEQAFAVANELVSTMIKGIVETITLPSLINLDYADVSSIMKNGDVAVIGVGESDTTARVEEAVKQALTHPLLDVDYKGATGALIHITCGPDFKLEEFSGVGELVTENIAPDAQVIIGARINKEFANKVRVITIMTGVKSPYVLGKRANREEKGQAQSEMSELGIEVFR
;
A
#
# COMPACT_ATOMS: atom_id res chain seq x y z
N MET A 1 24.98 -0.46 10.79
CA MET A 1 23.66 -0.25 11.43
C MET A 1 23.13 1.16 11.22
N GLU A 2 23.88 2.22 11.45
CA GLU A 2 23.43 3.62 11.25
C GLU A 2 22.90 3.92 9.84
N GLN A 3 23.56 3.40 8.81
CA GLN A 3 23.10 3.58 7.41
C GLN A 3 21.74 2.92 7.14
N ALA A 4 21.48 1.75 7.72
CA ALA A 4 20.18 1.07 7.55
C ALA A 4 19.05 1.85 8.22
N PHE A 5 19.28 2.44 9.39
CA PHE A 5 18.33 3.31 10.06
C PHE A 5 18.12 4.63 9.30
N ALA A 6 19.17 5.19 8.70
CA ALA A 6 19.06 6.40 7.88
C ALA A 6 18.13 6.16 6.66
N VAL A 7 18.31 5.04 5.95
CA VAL A 7 17.46 4.66 4.82
C VAL A 7 16.00 4.44 5.26
N ALA A 8 15.79 3.76 6.38
CA ALA A 8 14.44 3.55 6.93
C ALA A 8 13.77 4.88 7.32
N ASN A 9 14.51 5.80 7.95
CA ASN A 9 14.00 7.12 8.31
C ASN A 9 13.64 7.96 7.07
N GLU A 10 14.46 7.92 6.02
CA GLU A 10 14.20 8.63 4.77
C GLU A 10 12.95 8.08 4.09
N LEU A 11 12.78 6.76 4.07
CA LEU A 11 11.63 6.09 3.50
C LEU A 11 10.34 6.47 4.24
N VAL A 12 10.34 6.40 5.58
CA VAL A 12 9.20 6.81 6.41
C VAL A 12 8.89 8.30 6.23
N SER A 13 9.90 9.16 6.19
CA SER A 13 9.71 10.60 5.95
C SER A 13 9.08 10.88 4.59
N THR A 14 9.54 10.20 3.55
CA THR A 14 9.00 10.32 2.19
C THR A 14 7.55 9.84 2.14
N MET A 15 7.23 8.74 2.83
CA MET A 15 5.87 8.23 2.94
C MET A 15 4.92 9.23 3.62
N ILE A 16 5.29 9.70 4.81
CA ILE A 16 4.47 10.66 5.57
C ILE A 16 4.28 11.94 4.76
N LYS A 17 5.34 12.48 4.18
CA LYS A 17 5.28 13.65 3.33
C LYS A 17 4.35 13.44 2.14
N GLY A 18 4.47 12.30 1.45
CA GLY A 18 3.62 11.96 0.31
C GLY A 18 2.15 11.89 0.66
N ILE A 19 1.79 11.24 1.78
CA ILE A 19 0.40 11.16 2.26
C ILE A 19 -0.13 12.55 2.61
N VAL A 20 0.64 13.35 3.37
CA VAL A 20 0.23 14.70 3.76
C VAL A 20 0.05 15.59 2.53
N GLU A 21 0.99 15.58 1.58
CA GLU A 21 0.88 16.33 0.33
C GLU A 21 -0.34 15.92 -0.49
N THR A 22 -0.65 14.61 -0.52
CA THR A 22 -1.80 14.07 -1.22
C THR A 22 -3.13 14.64 -0.72
N ILE A 23 -3.26 14.81 0.60
CA ILE A 23 -4.49 15.29 1.24
C ILE A 23 -4.57 16.81 1.26
N THR A 24 -3.42 17.51 1.40
CA THR A 24 -3.39 18.95 1.67
C THR A 24 -3.18 19.82 0.44
N LEU A 25 -2.56 19.29 -0.62
CA LEU A 25 -2.22 20.07 -1.79
C LEU A 25 -3.21 19.83 -2.95
N PRO A 26 -3.52 20.85 -3.75
CA PRO A 26 -4.37 20.70 -4.92
C PRO A 26 -3.81 19.66 -5.88
N SER A 27 -4.63 18.74 -6.30
CA SER A 27 -4.27 17.63 -7.19
C SER A 27 -5.21 17.58 -8.37
N LEU A 28 -4.82 16.90 -9.44
CA LEU A 28 -5.68 16.66 -10.61
C LEU A 28 -6.86 15.75 -10.23
N ILE A 29 -6.57 14.73 -9.43
CA ILE A 29 -7.57 13.87 -8.79
C ILE A 29 -7.23 13.90 -7.30
N ASN A 30 -8.05 14.63 -6.54
CA ASN A 30 -7.84 14.81 -5.11
C ASN A 30 -8.24 13.55 -4.36
N LEU A 31 -7.41 13.21 -3.39
CA LEU A 31 -7.74 12.26 -2.33
C LEU A 31 -8.07 13.06 -1.08
N ASP A 32 -9.17 12.73 -0.43
CA ASP A 32 -9.51 13.36 0.83
C ASP A 32 -9.21 12.44 2.03
N TYR A 33 -9.33 13.00 3.23
CA TYR A 33 -9.12 12.23 4.46
C TYR A 33 -10.13 11.09 4.61
N ALA A 34 -11.34 11.24 4.07
CA ALA A 34 -12.37 10.20 4.15
C ALA A 34 -11.97 8.98 3.31
N ASP A 35 -11.35 9.20 2.14
CA ASP A 35 -10.83 8.14 1.28
C ASP A 35 -9.75 7.32 2.00
N VAL A 36 -8.74 8.00 2.57
CA VAL A 36 -7.66 7.36 3.34
C VAL A 36 -8.25 6.60 4.54
N SER A 37 -9.16 7.24 5.29
CA SER A 37 -9.81 6.65 6.45
C SER A 37 -10.66 5.42 6.08
N SER A 38 -11.35 5.45 4.93
CA SER A 38 -12.18 4.34 4.44
C SER A 38 -11.34 3.09 4.19
N ILE A 39 -10.20 3.25 3.51
CA ILE A 39 -9.29 2.14 3.22
C ILE A 39 -8.62 1.62 4.50
N MET A 40 -8.15 2.53 5.36
CA MET A 40 -7.42 2.14 6.57
C MET A 40 -8.28 1.47 7.64
N LYS A 41 -9.57 1.80 7.73
CA LYS A 41 -10.49 1.23 8.74
C LYS A 41 -10.79 -0.25 8.52
N ASN A 42 -10.76 -0.70 7.29
CA ASN A 42 -11.15 -2.06 6.91
C ASN A 42 -9.97 -3.04 6.83
N GLY A 43 -8.74 -2.58 7.07
CA GLY A 43 -7.53 -3.40 6.99
C GLY A 43 -6.82 -3.51 8.34
N ASP A 44 -6.50 -4.75 8.75
CA ASP A 44 -5.79 -5.00 10.00
C ASP A 44 -4.30 -4.63 9.90
N VAL A 45 -3.68 -4.91 8.75
CA VAL A 45 -2.28 -4.62 8.43
C VAL A 45 -2.24 -3.75 7.19
N ALA A 46 -1.52 -2.64 7.27
CA ALA A 46 -1.28 -1.78 6.13
C ALA A 46 0.21 -1.77 5.77
N VAL A 47 0.49 -1.83 4.47
CA VAL A 47 1.84 -1.69 3.93
C VAL A 47 1.86 -0.49 3.00
N ILE A 48 2.90 0.30 3.12
CA ILE A 48 3.12 1.48 2.29
C ILE A 48 4.34 1.20 1.42
N GLY A 49 4.17 1.38 0.11
CA GLY A 49 5.22 1.28 -0.88
C GLY A 49 5.47 2.62 -1.57
N VAL A 50 6.71 2.84 -1.97
CA VAL A 50 7.10 4.02 -2.75
C VAL A 50 7.99 3.55 -3.89
N GLY A 51 7.68 3.98 -5.10
CA GLY A 51 8.50 3.75 -6.27
C GLY A 51 8.63 5.02 -7.10
N GLU A 52 9.79 5.23 -7.69
CA GLU A 52 10.09 6.38 -8.53
C GLU A 52 10.91 5.94 -9.73
N SER A 53 10.56 6.42 -10.93
CA SER A 53 11.35 6.19 -12.13
C SER A 53 11.27 7.37 -13.10
N ASP A 54 12.35 7.55 -13.89
CA ASP A 54 12.49 8.54 -14.95
C ASP A 54 12.86 7.90 -16.30
N THR A 55 12.68 6.59 -16.43
CA THR A 55 12.98 5.84 -17.66
C THR A 55 11.80 5.86 -18.64
N THR A 56 11.99 5.29 -19.80
CA THR A 56 10.92 5.10 -20.80
C THR A 56 9.82 4.14 -20.33
N ALA A 57 10.15 3.21 -19.40
CA ALA A 57 9.23 2.28 -18.76
C ALA A 57 8.87 2.74 -17.31
N ARG A 58 8.85 4.06 -17.08
CA ARG A 58 8.74 4.68 -15.76
C ARG A 58 7.55 4.20 -14.93
N VAL A 59 6.42 3.90 -15.58
CA VAL A 59 5.22 3.41 -14.90
C VAL A 59 5.44 2.02 -14.32
N GLU A 60 5.88 1.09 -15.15
CA GLU A 60 6.12 -0.30 -14.75
C GLU A 60 7.18 -0.39 -13.65
N GLU A 61 8.27 0.36 -13.81
CA GLU A 61 9.36 0.38 -12.84
C GLU A 61 8.93 1.00 -11.50
N ALA A 62 8.23 2.13 -11.53
CA ALA A 62 7.76 2.78 -10.31
C ALA A 62 6.73 1.92 -9.56
N VAL A 63 5.78 1.30 -10.27
CA VAL A 63 4.82 0.39 -9.65
C VAL A 63 5.53 -0.84 -9.08
N LYS A 64 6.44 -1.44 -9.84
CA LYS A 64 7.20 -2.60 -9.37
C LYS A 64 8.01 -2.27 -8.11
N GLN A 65 8.67 -1.11 -8.07
CA GLN A 65 9.38 -0.64 -6.86
C GLN A 65 8.44 -0.43 -5.69
N ALA A 66 7.27 0.19 -5.92
CA ALA A 66 6.27 0.42 -4.88
C ALA A 66 5.68 -0.89 -4.32
N LEU A 67 5.58 -1.94 -5.14
CA LEU A 67 5.10 -3.26 -4.72
C LEU A 67 6.20 -4.16 -4.18
N THR A 68 7.48 -3.87 -4.46
CA THR A 68 8.60 -4.68 -4.01
C THR A 68 9.25 -4.05 -2.79
N HIS A 69 8.82 -4.41 -1.58
CA HIS A 69 9.41 -3.87 -0.37
C HIS A 69 10.65 -4.68 0.02
N PRO A 70 11.85 -4.06 0.04
CA PRO A 70 13.10 -4.80 0.28
C PRO A 70 13.24 -5.36 1.70
N LEU A 71 12.42 -4.89 2.65
CA LEU A 71 12.52 -5.25 4.07
C LEU A 71 11.34 -6.11 4.56
N LEU A 72 10.31 -6.29 3.74
CA LEU A 72 9.10 -7.00 4.16
C LEU A 72 8.72 -8.03 3.08
N ASP A 73 8.58 -9.26 3.51
CA ASP A 73 7.94 -10.31 2.72
C ASP A 73 6.43 -10.17 2.91
N VAL A 74 5.74 -9.64 1.90
CA VAL A 74 4.32 -9.32 1.98
C VAL A 74 3.60 -9.94 0.79
N ASP A 75 2.51 -10.63 1.06
CA ASP A 75 1.60 -11.10 0.02
C ASP A 75 0.45 -10.10 -0.15
N TYR A 76 0.44 -9.43 -1.30
CA TYR A 76 -0.57 -8.45 -1.68
C TYR A 76 -1.87 -9.07 -2.21
N LYS A 77 -1.86 -10.36 -2.59
CA LYS A 77 -3.02 -11.03 -3.20
C LYS A 77 -4.27 -11.08 -2.32
N GLY A 78 -4.09 -10.85 -1.02
CA GLY A 78 -5.19 -10.76 -0.07
C GLY A 78 -5.57 -9.35 0.34
N ALA A 79 -4.95 -8.32 -0.25
CA ALA A 79 -5.24 -6.93 0.06
C ALA A 79 -6.70 -6.58 -0.24
N THR A 80 -7.40 -6.03 0.73
CA THR A 80 -8.83 -5.65 0.64
C THR A 80 -9.03 -4.19 0.28
N GLY A 81 -7.97 -3.38 0.39
CA GLY A 81 -7.99 -1.98 0.00
C GLY A 81 -6.63 -1.51 -0.52
N ALA A 82 -6.65 -0.64 -1.52
CA ALA A 82 -5.47 0.01 -2.06
C ALA A 82 -5.75 1.49 -2.32
N LEU A 83 -4.87 2.34 -1.80
CA LEU A 83 -4.82 3.75 -2.15
C LEU A 83 -3.54 3.99 -2.93
N ILE A 84 -3.68 4.56 -4.12
CA ILE A 84 -2.58 4.83 -5.05
C ILE A 84 -2.49 6.34 -5.23
N HIS A 85 -1.34 6.91 -4.96
CA HIS A 85 -1.07 8.31 -5.27
C HIS A 85 0.07 8.43 -6.28
N ILE A 86 -0.22 9.12 -7.37
CA ILE A 86 0.71 9.34 -8.47
C ILE A 86 1.15 10.80 -8.47
N THR A 87 2.45 11.05 -8.34
CA THR A 87 3.05 12.36 -8.60
C THR A 87 3.82 12.29 -9.91
N CYS A 88 3.47 13.13 -10.87
CA CYS A 88 4.01 13.09 -12.23
C CYS A 88 4.28 14.49 -12.77
N GLY A 89 5.02 14.56 -13.87
CA GLY A 89 5.22 15.78 -14.64
C GLY A 89 4.04 16.13 -15.54
N PRO A 90 4.06 17.32 -16.16
CA PRO A 90 3.02 17.75 -17.11
C PRO A 90 3.01 16.95 -18.43
N ASP A 91 4.04 16.15 -18.65
CA ASP A 91 4.23 15.26 -19.79
C ASP A 91 3.56 13.89 -19.61
N PHE A 92 2.97 13.63 -18.42
CA PHE A 92 2.36 12.35 -18.07
C PHE A 92 1.04 12.15 -18.82
N LYS A 93 0.88 10.99 -19.45
CA LYS A 93 -0.24 10.67 -20.31
C LYS A 93 -1.34 9.93 -19.55
N LEU A 94 -2.58 10.05 -20.06
CA LEU A 94 -3.73 9.33 -19.50
C LEU A 94 -3.55 7.80 -19.58
N GLU A 95 -2.89 7.32 -20.64
CA GLU A 95 -2.55 5.90 -20.80
C GLU A 95 -1.64 5.41 -19.68
N GLU A 96 -0.66 6.23 -19.29
CA GLU A 96 0.26 5.93 -18.17
C GLU A 96 -0.49 5.89 -16.83
N PHE A 97 -1.46 6.79 -16.64
CA PHE A 97 -2.32 6.80 -15.46
C PHE A 97 -3.14 5.50 -15.36
N SER A 98 -3.78 5.07 -16.45
CA SER A 98 -4.53 3.81 -16.49
C SER A 98 -3.63 2.61 -16.24
N GLY A 99 -2.42 2.61 -16.81
CA GLY A 99 -1.43 1.55 -16.62
C GLY A 99 -1.00 1.38 -15.15
N VAL A 100 -0.85 2.48 -14.38
CA VAL A 100 -0.57 2.38 -12.94
C VAL A 100 -1.71 1.64 -12.22
N GLY A 101 -2.96 2.01 -12.51
CA GLY A 101 -4.13 1.38 -11.92
C GLY A 101 -4.21 -0.12 -12.23
N GLU A 102 -4.04 -0.49 -13.49
CA GLU A 102 -4.07 -1.88 -13.95
C GLU A 102 -2.99 -2.73 -13.27
N LEU A 103 -1.72 -2.27 -13.29
CA LEU A 103 -0.59 -2.99 -12.70
C LEU A 103 -0.75 -3.20 -11.18
N VAL A 104 -1.36 -2.26 -10.47
CA VAL A 104 -1.60 -2.42 -9.04
C VAL A 104 -2.76 -3.38 -8.80
N THR A 105 -3.86 -3.25 -9.55
CA THR A 105 -5.06 -4.08 -9.37
C THR A 105 -4.81 -5.56 -9.70
N GLU A 106 -3.91 -5.88 -10.61
CA GLU A 106 -3.50 -7.27 -10.90
C GLU A 106 -2.88 -7.98 -9.70
N ASN A 107 -2.35 -7.23 -8.74
CA ASN A 107 -1.62 -7.76 -7.58
C ASN A 107 -2.45 -7.82 -6.29
N ILE A 108 -3.73 -7.42 -6.31
CA ILE A 108 -4.61 -7.38 -5.14
C ILE A 108 -5.87 -8.24 -5.33
N ALA A 109 -6.71 -8.34 -4.30
CA ALA A 109 -7.95 -9.09 -4.41
C ALA A 109 -8.91 -8.45 -5.45
N PRO A 110 -9.67 -9.26 -6.23
CA PRO A 110 -10.57 -8.74 -7.26
C PRO A 110 -11.70 -7.85 -6.73
N ASP A 111 -12.06 -8.01 -5.47
CA ASP A 111 -13.07 -7.25 -4.75
C ASP A 111 -12.49 -6.13 -3.87
N ALA A 112 -11.19 -5.86 -3.99
CA ALA A 112 -10.54 -4.81 -3.26
C ALA A 112 -11.06 -3.42 -3.63
N GLN A 113 -11.24 -2.57 -2.62
CA GLN A 113 -11.53 -1.16 -2.84
C GLN A 113 -10.27 -0.42 -3.29
N VAL A 114 -10.29 0.16 -4.48
CA VAL A 114 -9.14 0.91 -5.03
C VAL A 114 -9.49 2.38 -5.18
N ILE A 115 -8.65 3.24 -4.64
CA ILE A 115 -8.76 4.70 -4.76
C ILE A 115 -7.46 5.22 -5.36
N ILE A 116 -7.57 6.02 -6.44
CA ILE A 116 -6.41 6.54 -7.17
C ILE A 116 -6.47 8.06 -7.18
N GLY A 117 -5.39 8.69 -6.74
CA GLY A 117 -5.17 10.13 -6.84
C GLY A 117 -3.98 10.47 -7.72
N ALA A 118 -4.01 11.63 -8.37
CA ALA A 118 -2.93 12.08 -9.23
C ALA A 118 -2.64 13.57 -9.04
N ARG A 119 -1.36 13.90 -8.95
CA ARG A 119 -0.85 15.26 -8.83
C ARG A 119 0.18 15.55 -9.91
N ILE A 120 0.01 16.70 -10.58
CA ILE A 120 1.02 17.22 -11.51
C ILE A 120 1.98 18.14 -10.76
N ASN A 121 3.26 17.85 -10.84
CA ASN A 121 4.34 18.69 -10.31
C ASN A 121 5.37 18.95 -11.41
N LYS A 122 5.68 20.22 -11.68
CA LYS A 122 6.64 20.60 -12.72
C LYS A 122 8.05 20.07 -12.47
N GLU A 123 8.41 19.83 -11.20
CA GLU A 123 9.70 19.26 -10.82
C GLU A 123 9.83 17.78 -11.20
N PHE A 124 8.71 17.13 -11.52
CA PHE A 124 8.64 15.74 -11.98
C PHE A 124 8.57 15.63 -13.50
N ALA A 125 9.10 16.59 -14.25
CA ALA A 125 9.21 16.45 -15.70
C ALA A 125 9.96 15.17 -16.07
N ASN A 126 9.36 14.33 -16.91
CA ASN A 126 9.83 13.00 -17.29
C ASN A 126 9.97 11.97 -16.15
N LYS A 127 9.46 12.28 -14.95
CA LYS A 127 9.48 11.38 -13.79
C LYS A 127 8.09 11.02 -13.35
N VAL A 128 7.98 9.86 -12.73
CA VAL A 128 6.77 9.45 -12.01
C VAL A 128 7.17 8.89 -10.65
N ARG A 129 6.41 9.26 -9.63
CA ARG A 129 6.47 8.65 -8.30
C ARG A 129 5.10 8.05 -8.00
N VAL A 130 5.12 6.80 -7.59
CA VAL A 130 3.92 6.08 -7.16
C VAL A 130 4.06 5.75 -5.69
N ILE A 131 3.08 6.15 -4.90
CA ILE A 131 2.95 5.77 -3.49
C ILE A 131 1.72 4.88 -3.39
N THR A 132 1.89 3.71 -2.82
CA THR A 132 0.79 2.76 -2.59
C THR A 132 0.59 2.54 -1.11
N ILE A 133 -0.66 2.56 -0.64
CA ILE A 133 -1.05 2.13 0.70
C ILE A 133 -2.00 0.97 0.51
N MET A 134 -1.58 -0.22 0.91
CA MET A 134 -2.38 -1.43 0.80
C MET A 134 -2.76 -1.95 2.17
N THR A 135 -4.02 -2.31 2.35
CA THR A 135 -4.58 -2.79 3.61
C THR A 135 -5.15 -4.18 3.46
N GLY A 136 -5.20 -4.93 4.57
CA GLY A 136 -5.62 -6.33 4.57
C GLY A 136 -4.59 -7.29 3.98
N VAL A 137 -3.34 -6.87 3.87
CA VAL A 137 -2.22 -7.70 3.40
C VAL A 137 -1.83 -8.75 4.43
N LYS A 138 -1.27 -9.86 3.96
CA LYS A 138 -0.74 -10.91 4.82
C LYS A 138 0.78 -10.79 4.90
N SER A 139 1.30 -10.82 6.13
CA SER A 139 2.73 -10.84 6.36
C SER A 139 3.07 -11.90 7.42
N PRO A 140 4.08 -12.75 7.19
CA PRO A 140 4.49 -13.74 8.16
C PRO A 140 5.06 -13.12 9.45
N TYR A 141 5.46 -11.85 9.39
CA TYR A 141 6.06 -11.14 10.52
C TYR A 141 5.07 -10.29 11.32
N VAL A 142 3.91 -9.98 10.76
CA VAL A 142 2.87 -9.17 11.40
C VAL A 142 1.57 -9.94 11.38
N LEU A 143 1.22 -10.49 12.55
CA LEU A 143 -0.07 -11.15 12.75
C LEU A 143 -1.14 -10.09 12.93
N GLY A 144 -1.99 -9.90 11.92
CA GLY A 144 -3.18 -9.07 12.01
C GLY A 144 -4.23 -9.68 12.98
N LYS A 145 -5.22 -8.88 13.38
CA LYS A 145 -6.30 -9.33 14.27
C LYS A 145 -7.05 -10.57 13.76
N ARG A 146 -7.14 -10.75 12.44
CA ARG A 146 -7.78 -11.92 11.81
C ARG A 146 -7.00 -13.20 12.05
N ALA A 147 -5.68 -13.19 11.86
CA ALA A 147 -4.83 -14.35 12.10
C ALA A 147 -4.92 -14.82 13.56
N ASN A 148 -4.87 -13.89 14.51
CA ASN A 148 -5.05 -14.17 15.94
C ASN A 148 -6.45 -14.74 16.28
N ARG A 149 -7.47 -14.42 15.49
CA ARG A 149 -8.83 -14.90 15.71
C ARG A 149 -9.04 -16.29 15.13
N GLU A 150 -8.44 -16.58 13.97
CA GLU A 150 -8.45 -17.90 13.36
C GLU A 150 -7.63 -18.91 14.17
N GLU A 151 -6.41 -18.53 14.63
CA GLU A 151 -5.61 -19.40 15.50
C GLU A 151 -6.28 -19.67 16.84
N LYS A 152 -6.90 -18.66 17.46
CA LYS A 152 -7.69 -18.85 18.69
C LYS A 152 -8.94 -19.71 18.47
N GLY A 153 -9.58 -19.55 17.32
CA GLY A 153 -10.74 -20.37 16.93
C GLY A 153 -10.35 -21.84 16.70
N GLN A 154 -9.25 -22.08 16.01
CA GLN A 154 -8.73 -23.43 15.78
C GLN A 154 -8.24 -24.08 17.08
N ALA A 155 -7.47 -23.36 17.89
CA ALA A 155 -7.01 -23.85 19.17
C ALA A 155 -8.18 -24.18 20.13
N GLN A 156 -9.25 -23.38 20.14
CA GLN A 156 -10.44 -23.67 20.90
C GLN A 156 -11.23 -24.88 20.36
N SER A 157 -11.29 -25.05 19.04
CA SER A 157 -11.91 -26.22 18.42
C SER A 157 -11.16 -27.50 18.75
N GLU A 158 -9.82 -27.48 18.61
CA GLU A 158 -8.96 -28.62 18.93
C GLU A 158 -9.01 -28.97 20.44
N MET A 159 -9.01 -27.96 21.32
CA MET A 159 -9.17 -28.20 22.76
C MET A 159 -10.53 -28.77 23.13
N SER A 160 -11.59 -28.33 22.45
CA SER A 160 -12.94 -28.87 22.62
C SER A 160 -13.05 -30.33 22.15
N GLU A 161 -12.39 -30.69 21.03
CA GLU A 161 -12.32 -32.06 20.54
C GLU A 161 -11.53 -32.98 21.49
N LEU A 162 -10.55 -32.44 22.20
CA LEU A 162 -9.77 -33.16 23.22
C LEU A 162 -10.45 -33.20 24.57
N GLY A 163 -11.66 -32.65 24.73
CA GLY A 163 -12.43 -32.66 25.98
C GLY A 163 -11.85 -31.77 27.08
N ILE A 164 -11.04 -30.76 26.73
CA ILE A 164 -10.43 -29.82 27.67
C ILE A 164 -11.33 -28.59 27.79
N GLU A 165 -11.99 -28.44 28.93
CA GLU A 165 -12.77 -27.22 29.24
C GLU A 165 -11.82 -26.09 29.68
N VAL A 166 -11.89 -24.96 28.95
CA VAL A 166 -11.14 -23.74 29.31
C VAL A 166 -12.00 -22.93 30.28
N PHE A 167 -11.63 -22.93 31.53
CA PHE A 167 -12.23 -22.02 32.53
C PHE A 167 -11.82 -20.58 32.19
N ARG A 168 -12.81 -19.69 32.12
CA ARG A 168 -12.64 -18.25 31.97
C ARG A 168 -12.31 -17.59 33.30
#